data_a5f602d6ee0a0f287c82122b25e0da16
#
_entry.id   a5f602d6ee0a0f287c82122b25e0da16
#
_cell.length_a   1.000
_cell.length_b   1.000
_cell.length_c   1.000
_cell.angle_alpha   90.00
_cell.angle_beta   90.00
_cell.angle_gamma   90.00
#
_symmetry.space_group_name_H-M   'P 1'
#
loop_
_entity.id
_entity.type
_entity.pdbx_description
1 polymer ?
#
loop_
_entity_poly.entity_id
_entity_poly.type
_entity_poly.pdbx_seq_one_letter_code
_entity_poly.pdbx_strand_id
1 'polypeptide(L)'
;SFYSHIKEAWKQPGDGKLAELQWQRKQEWRDEGAMVRVDRPTRLDKARELGYKAKQGIVVVRASVRKGNARKQRFKAGRRSKRQGVNRIGRRKSIQRIAEERVARKYPNLRTLASYWVGEDGSQKWHEVILVDPAHPAIEADDDLAWICDDDHKGRAFRGLTSAGTKGRGQRTRGQGPEQTRPSVGSSDRQGQ
;
A
#
# COMPACT_ATOMS: atom_id res chain seq x y z
N SER A 1 -3.46 -5.79 -26.65
CA SER A 1 -3.07 -6.78 -25.62
C SER A 1 -4.22 -6.98 -24.63
N PHE A 2 -4.37 -8.19 -24.10
CA PHE A 2 -5.37 -8.50 -23.06
C PHE A 2 -5.28 -7.56 -21.86
N TYR A 3 -4.06 -7.29 -21.40
CA TYR A 3 -3.83 -6.37 -20.27
C TYR A 3 -4.20 -4.91 -20.57
N SER A 4 -4.11 -4.47 -21.83
CA SER A 4 -4.54 -3.13 -22.21
C SER A 4 -6.05 -2.96 -22.08
N HIS A 5 -6.83 -3.96 -22.42
CA HIS A 5 -8.29 -3.94 -22.24
C HIS A 5 -8.70 -3.95 -20.77
N ILE A 6 -8.01 -4.74 -19.92
CA ILE A 6 -8.23 -4.69 -18.46
C ILE A 6 -7.91 -3.30 -17.93
N LYS A 7 -6.77 -2.75 -18.32
CA LYS A 7 -6.34 -1.41 -17.88
C LYS A 7 -7.32 -0.32 -18.29
N GLU A 8 -7.89 -0.42 -19.51
CA GLU A 8 -8.88 0.51 -20.00
C GLU A 8 -10.17 0.43 -19.18
N ALA A 9 -10.70 -0.75 -18.94
CA ALA A 9 -11.88 -0.95 -18.08
C ALA A 9 -11.67 -0.39 -16.65
N TRP A 10 -10.47 -0.51 -16.09
CA TRP A 10 -10.15 0.02 -14.78
C TRP A 10 -9.90 1.55 -14.73
N LYS A 11 -9.88 2.25 -15.85
CA LYS A 11 -9.89 3.73 -15.86
C LYS A 11 -11.24 4.28 -15.42
N GLN A 12 -12.31 3.58 -15.73
CA GLN A 12 -13.68 3.94 -15.36
C GLN A 12 -14.37 2.79 -14.61
N PRO A 13 -13.95 2.49 -13.36
CA PRO A 13 -14.43 1.34 -12.61
C PRO A 13 -15.89 1.47 -12.14
N GLY A 14 -16.51 2.61 -12.38
CA GLY A 14 -17.93 2.88 -12.12
C GLY A 14 -18.85 2.58 -13.30
N ASP A 15 -18.33 2.14 -14.44
CA ASP A 15 -19.10 1.96 -15.65
C ASP A 15 -19.19 0.48 -16.09
N GLY A 16 -20.25 0.15 -16.78
CA GLY A 16 -20.47 -1.15 -17.42
C GLY A 16 -20.45 -2.35 -16.47
N LYS A 17 -20.10 -3.50 -17.01
CA LYS A 17 -20.02 -4.77 -16.25
C LYS A 17 -19.04 -4.75 -15.09
N LEU A 18 -18.00 -3.91 -15.17
CA LEU A 18 -17.04 -3.77 -14.07
C LEU A 18 -17.66 -3.09 -12.84
N ALA A 19 -18.56 -2.13 -13.06
CA ALA A 19 -19.26 -1.47 -11.96
C ALA A 19 -20.13 -2.45 -11.16
N GLU A 20 -20.89 -3.29 -11.85
CA GLU A 20 -21.72 -4.34 -11.25
C GLU A 20 -20.87 -5.35 -10.47
N LEU A 21 -19.81 -5.85 -11.08
CA LEU A 21 -18.87 -6.76 -10.44
C LEU A 21 -18.18 -6.12 -9.21
N GLN A 22 -17.82 -4.86 -9.29
CA GLN A 22 -17.26 -4.11 -8.17
C GLN A 22 -18.28 -3.90 -7.04
N TRP A 23 -19.54 -3.71 -7.37
CA TRP A 23 -20.60 -3.59 -6.39
C TRP A 23 -20.77 -4.89 -5.60
N GLN A 24 -20.85 -6.05 -6.27
CA GLN A 24 -20.94 -7.37 -5.64
C GLN A 24 -19.73 -7.64 -4.74
N ARG A 25 -18.52 -7.45 -5.27
CA ARG A 25 -17.27 -7.63 -4.53
C ARG A 25 -17.20 -6.79 -3.25
N LYS A 26 -17.66 -5.54 -3.30
CA LYS A 26 -17.62 -4.67 -2.12
C LYS A 26 -18.57 -5.12 -1.03
N GLN A 27 -19.68 -5.76 -1.36
CA GLN A 27 -20.54 -6.38 -0.36
C GLN A 27 -19.82 -7.50 0.37
N GLU A 28 -19.26 -8.46 -0.38
CA GLU A 28 -18.47 -9.55 0.17
C GLU A 28 -17.28 -9.04 1.02
N TRP A 29 -16.55 -8.05 0.50
CA TRP A 29 -15.38 -7.51 1.19
C TRP A 29 -15.67 -6.75 2.49
N ARG A 30 -16.91 -6.29 2.69
CA ARG A 30 -17.31 -5.66 3.95
C ARG A 30 -17.49 -6.68 5.07
N ASP A 31 -17.96 -7.87 4.71
CA ASP A 31 -18.21 -8.97 5.65
C ASP A 31 -16.92 -9.76 5.96
N GLU A 32 -15.93 -9.63 5.08
CA GLU A 32 -14.63 -10.26 5.26
C GLU A 32 -13.77 -9.58 6.34
N GLY A 33 -12.77 -10.33 6.81
CA GLY A 33 -11.75 -9.81 7.71
C GLY A 33 -10.91 -8.68 7.09
N ALA A 34 -10.27 -7.89 7.93
CA ALA A 34 -9.46 -6.74 7.50
C ALA A 34 -8.25 -7.13 6.60
N MET A 35 -7.84 -8.38 6.62
CA MET A 35 -6.74 -8.91 5.79
C MET A 35 -7.08 -10.33 5.35
N VAL A 36 -7.30 -10.51 4.07
CA VAL A 36 -7.69 -11.79 3.45
C VAL A 36 -6.68 -12.15 2.35
N ARG A 37 -6.17 -13.38 2.40
CA ARG A 37 -5.35 -13.92 1.30
C ARG A 37 -6.27 -14.19 0.12
N VAL A 38 -5.85 -13.78 -1.08
CA VAL A 38 -6.57 -14.00 -2.33
C VAL A 38 -5.75 -14.90 -3.24
N ASP A 39 -6.42 -15.83 -3.91
CA ASP A 39 -5.75 -16.78 -4.80
C ASP A 39 -5.28 -16.12 -6.09
N ARG A 40 -6.02 -15.11 -6.55
CA ARG A 40 -5.73 -14.39 -7.79
C ARG A 40 -5.84 -12.87 -7.60
N PRO A 41 -4.95 -12.09 -8.19
CA PRO A 41 -5.06 -10.64 -8.17
C PRO A 41 -6.38 -10.15 -8.79
N THR A 42 -7.08 -9.24 -8.11
CA THR A 42 -8.30 -8.62 -8.64
C THR A 42 -8.01 -7.75 -9.87
N ARG A 43 -6.83 -7.10 -9.89
CA ARG A 43 -6.33 -6.31 -11.02
C ARG A 43 -5.04 -6.92 -11.56
N LEU A 44 -5.20 -7.87 -12.47
CA LEU A 44 -4.06 -8.59 -13.03
C LEU A 44 -3.10 -7.68 -13.83
N ASP A 45 -3.65 -6.69 -14.55
CA ASP A 45 -2.88 -5.66 -15.26
C ASP A 45 -1.91 -4.94 -14.31
N LYS A 46 -2.44 -4.46 -13.19
CA LYS A 46 -1.65 -3.69 -12.22
C LYS A 46 -0.71 -4.57 -11.41
N ALA A 47 -1.13 -5.77 -11.06
CA ALA A 47 -0.28 -6.72 -10.35
C ALA A 47 0.96 -7.07 -11.17
N ARG A 48 0.79 -7.39 -12.46
CA ARG A 48 1.92 -7.72 -13.35
C ARG A 48 2.83 -6.53 -13.63
N GLU A 49 2.28 -5.33 -13.79
CA GLU A 49 3.06 -4.09 -13.91
C GLU A 49 3.98 -3.87 -12.69
N LEU A 50 3.58 -4.38 -11.53
CA LEU A 50 4.31 -4.26 -10.26
C LEU A 50 5.19 -5.47 -9.93
N GLY A 51 5.35 -6.39 -10.86
CA GLY A 51 6.24 -7.55 -10.74
C GLY A 51 5.57 -8.84 -10.24
N TYR A 52 4.24 -8.90 -10.17
CA TYR A 52 3.55 -10.14 -9.85
C TYR A 52 3.76 -11.20 -10.93
N LYS A 53 4.14 -12.39 -10.52
CA LYS A 53 4.21 -13.60 -11.33
C LYS A 53 3.34 -14.68 -10.66
N ALA A 54 2.59 -15.44 -11.47
CA ALA A 54 1.76 -16.54 -10.97
C ALA A 54 2.62 -17.79 -10.72
N LYS A 55 3.44 -17.75 -9.69
CA LYS A 55 4.31 -18.85 -9.28
C LYS A 55 4.35 -19.01 -7.77
N GLN A 56 4.87 -20.13 -7.31
CA GLN A 56 5.06 -20.41 -5.89
C GLN A 56 6.01 -19.37 -5.28
N GLY A 57 5.85 -19.09 -4.00
CA GLY A 57 6.62 -18.06 -3.29
C GLY A 57 6.02 -16.65 -3.41
N ILE A 58 4.93 -16.45 -4.19
CA ILE A 58 4.23 -15.16 -4.27
C ILE A 58 2.82 -15.28 -3.69
N VAL A 59 2.48 -14.38 -2.79
CA VAL A 59 1.18 -14.33 -2.11
C VAL A 59 0.57 -12.95 -2.28
N VAL A 60 -0.72 -12.89 -2.56
CA VAL A 60 -1.48 -11.63 -2.62
C VAL A 60 -2.44 -11.58 -1.45
N VAL A 61 -2.43 -10.44 -0.74
CA VAL A 61 -3.31 -10.20 0.40
C VAL A 61 -4.12 -8.93 0.18
N ARG A 62 -5.45 -9.05 0.22
CA ARG A 62 -6.34 -7.89 0.21
C ARG A 62 -6.46 -7.35 1.62
N ALA A 63 -6.19 -6.06 1.78
CA ALA A 63 -6.27 -5.36 3.06
C ALA A 63 -7.26 -4.21 3.00
N SER A 64 -8.16 -4.14 3.98
CA SER A 64 -9.08 -3.02 4.16
C SER A 64 -8.52 -2.01 5.16
N VAL A 65 -8.67 -0.73 4.86
CA VAL A 65 -8.28 0.37 5.74
C VAL A 65 -9.35 1.44 5.70
N ARG A 66 -9.81 1.89 6.87
CA ARG A 66 -10.82 2.96 6.93
C ARG A 66 -10.34 4.25 6.26
N LYS A 67 -11.25 4.96 5.64
CA LYS A 67 -11.05 6.31 5.07
C LYS A 67 -11.01 7.38 6.16
N GLY A 68 -10.71 8.59 5.75
CA GLY A 68 -10.70 9.79 6.61
C GLY A 68 -9.36 10.04 7.29
N ASN A 69 -9.32 11.09 8.09
CA ASN A 69 -8.13 11.57 8.76
C ASN A 69 -7.82 10.80 10.05
N ALA A 70 -6.70 11.11 10.69
CA ALA A 70 -6.38 10.61 12.01
C ALA A 70 -7.41 11.16 13.03
N ARG A 71 -7.84 10.29 13.93
CA ARG A 71 -8.67 10.70 15.06
C ARG A 71 -7.78 11.11 16.23
N LYS A 72 -8.12 12.22 16.86
CA LYS A 72 -7.49 12.68 18.09
C LYS A 72 -8.58 12.92 19.12
N GLN A 73 -8.39 12.42 20.32
CA GLN A 73 -9.33 12.67 21.43
C GLN A 73 -9.25 14.14 21.87
N ARG A 74 -10.36 14.68 22.32
CA ARG A 74 -10.37 16.01 22.97
C ARG A 74 -9.58 15.95 24.26
N PHE A 75 -8.91 17.05 24.56
CA PHE A 75 -8.09 17.16 25.75
C PHE A 75 -8.96 17.32 27.00
N LYS A 76 -8.51 16.75 28.11
CA LYS A 76 -9.14 16.88 29.41
C LYS A 76 -8.53 18.00 30.25
N ALA A 77 -7.36 18.51 29.87
CA ALA A 77 -6.63 19.56 30.58
C ALA A 77 -6.26 20.72 29.62
N GLY A 78 -5.94 21.90 30.19
CA GLY A 78 -5.53 23.08 29.46
C GLY A 78 -4.24 22.87 28.66
N ARG A 79 -4.14 23.52 27.49
CA ARG A 79 -2.96 23.51 26.60
C ARG A 79 -2.83 24.82 25.85
N ARG A 80 -1.63 25.08 25.37
CA ARG A 80 -1.38 26.21 24.44
C ARG A 80 -2.23 26.03 23.19
N SER A 81 -2.79 27.12 22.65
CA SER A 81 -3.71 27.11 21.50
C SER A 81 -3.20 26.31 20.31
N LYS A 82 -1.90 26.38 19.97
CA LYS A 82 -1.29 25.61 18.88
C LYS A 82 -1.34 24.09 19.07
N ARG A 83 -1.61 23.60 20.29
CA ARG A 83 -1.71 22.17 20.62
C ARG A 83 -3.14 21.70 20.85
N GLN A 84 -4.15 22.59 20.73
CA GLN A 84 -5.56 22.28 20.94
C GLN A 84 -6.27 21.68 19.75
N GLY A 85 -5.69 21.75 18.55
CA GLY A 85 -6.30 21.22 17.34
C GLY A 85 -6.59 19.72 17.42
N VAL A 86 -7.85 19.35 17.17
CA VAL A 86 -8.33 17.95 17.11
C VAL A 86 -8.97 17.62 15.76
N ASN A 87 -9.37 18.62 15.00
CA ASN A 87 -9.95 18.48 13.67
C ASN A 87 -8.88 18.64 12.57
N ARG A 88 -9.18 18.09 11.38
CA ARG A 88 -8.30 18.20 10.18
C ARG A 88 -6.87 17.74 10.41
N ILE A 89 -6.67 16.74 11.27
CA ILE A 89 -5.34 16.16 11.50
C ILE A 89 -5.04 15.21 10.35
N GLY A 90 -4.12 15.62 9.47
CA GLY A 90 -3.66 14.80 8.36
C GLY A 90 -2.95 13.53 8.86
N ARG A 91 -3.09 12.44 8.13
CA ARG A 91 -2.30 11.23 8.39
C ARG A 91 -0.86 11.44 7.91
N ARG A 92 0.10 11.00 8.69
CA ARG A 92 1.52 11.00 8.30
C ARG A 92 1.85 9.91 7.27
N LYS A 93 0.98 8.91 7.14
CA LYS A 93 1.12 7.77 6.22
C LYS A 93 -0.11 7.68 5.35
N SER A 94 0.06 7.37 4.06
CA SER A 94 -1.06 7.10 3.17
C SER A 94 -1.81 5.82 3.59
N ILE A 95 -3.08 5.72 3.21
CA ILE A 95 -3.90 4.53 3.48
C ILE A 95 -3.26 3.28 2.87
N GLN A 96 -2.70 3.40 1.67
CA GLN A 96 -1.99 2.33 1.00
C GLN A 96 -0.77 1.84 1.80
N ARG A 97 0.05 2.75 2.31
CA ARG A 97 1.19 2.40 3.18
C ARG A 97 0.74 1.73 4.48
N ILE A 98 -0.38 2.19 5.06
CA ILE A 98 -0.95 1.55 6.25
C ILE A 98 -1.37 0.11 5.94
N ALA A 99 -1.97 -0.15 4.77
CA ALA A 99 -2.29 -1.50 4.33
C ALA A 99 -1.04 -2.38 4.21
N GLU A 100 0.01 -1.90 3.55
CA GLU A 100 1.30 -2.61 3.44
C GLU A 100 1.90 -2.97 4.81
N GLU A 101 1.96 -2.00 5.73
CA GLU A 101 2.52 -2.21 7.07
C GLU A 101 1.69 -3.20 7.91
N ARG A 102 0.37 -3.19 7.78
CA ARG A 102 -0.50 -4.15 8.46
C ARG A 102 -0.31 -5.57 7.95
N VAL A 103 -0.26 -5.72 6.63
CA VAL A 103 -0.02 -7.01 5.97
C VAL A 103 1.38 -7.52 6.30
N ALA A 104 2.41 -6.71 6.20
CA ALA A 104 3.77 -7.08 6.56
C ALA A 104 3.90 -7.53 8.04
N ARG A 105 3.10 -6.96 8.94
CA ARG A 105 3.07 -7.37 10.35
C ARG A 105 2.40 -8.73 10.56
N LYS A 106 1.38 -9.05 9.74
CA LYS A 106 0.70 -10.35 9.79
C LYS A 106 1.54 -11.47 9.17
N TYR A 107 2.40 -11.13 8.19
CA TYR A 107 3.25 -12.09 7.47
C TYR A 107 4.73 -11.71 7.61
N PRO A 108 5.34 -11.90 8.80
CA PRO A 108 6.70 -11.44 9.09
C PRO A 108 7.79 -12.17 8.29
N ASN A 109 7.51 -13.40 7.85
CA ASN A 109 8.37 -14.23 7.00
C ASN A 109 8.36 -13.81 5.52
N LEU A 110 7.37 -13.01 5.10
CA LEU A 110 7.25 -12.55 3.71
C LEU A 110 7.71 -11.11 3.56
N ARG A 111 8.23 -10.77 2.40
CA ARG A 111 8.65 -9.41 2.07
C ARG A 111 7.63 -8.72 1.16
N THR A 112 7.29 -7.48 1.46
CA THR A 112 6.36 -6.71 0.64
C THR A 112 7.04 -6.26 -0.65
N LEU A 113 6.55 -6.71 -1.79
CA LEU A 113 7.02 -6.26 -3.11
C LEU A 113 6.40 -4.90 -3.45
N ALA A 114 5.09 -4.86 -3.56
CA ALA A 114 4.32 -3.68 -3.93
C ALA A 114 2.86 -3.81 -3.48
N SER A 115 2.09 -2.75 -3.70
CA SER A 115 0.65 -2.75 -3.47
C SER A 115 -0.09 -1.88 -4.49
N TYR A 116 -1.40 -2.10 -4.64
CA TYR A 116 -2.26 -1.32 -5.52
C TYR A 116 -3.68 -1.26 -5.00
N TRP A 117 -4.41 -0.25 -5.46
CA TRP A 117 -5.81 -0.04 -5.11
C TRP A 117 -6.71 -0.97 -5.93
N VAL A 118 -7.73 -1.55 -5.29
CA VAL A 118 -8.73 -2.41 -5.93
C VAL A 118 -10.16 -1.93 -5.74
N GLY A 119 -10.42 -1.11 -4.74
CA GLY A 119 -11.76 -0.56 -4.53
C GLY A 119 -11.85 0.37 -3.34
N GLU A 120 -12.92 1.12 -3.29
CA GLU A 120 -13.28 1.93 -2.13
C GLU A 120 -14.79 2.14 -2.04
N ASP A 121 -15.25 2.39 -0.83
CA ASP A 121 -16.61 2.85 -0.55
C ASP A 121 -16.59 4.13 0.29
N GLY A 122 -17.70 4.47 0.93
CA GLY A 122 -17.80 5.63 1.81
C GLY A 122 -16.89 5.55 3.03
N SER A 123 -16.64 4.36 3.58
CA SER A 123 -15.97 4.14 4.87
C SER A 123 -14.57 3.53 4.73
N GLN A 124 -14.32 2.72 3.71
CA GLN A 124 -13.10 1.91 3.58
C GLN A 124 -12.44 2.06 2.21
N LYS A 125 -11.14 1.74 2.16
CA LYS A 125 -10.36 1.50 0.94
C LYS A 125 -9.73 0.12 1.01
N TRP A 126 -9.81 -0.61 -0.10
CA TRP A 126 -9.18 -1.91 -0.26
C TRP A 126 -7.95 -1.81 -1.16
N HIS A 127 -6.87 -2.40 -0.68
CA HIS A 127 -5.62 -2.50 -1.43
C HIS A 127 -5.19 -3.96 -1.43
N GLU A 128 -4.68 -4.42 -2.55
CA GLU A 128 -3.97 -5.68 -2.62
C GLU A 128 -2.47 -5.45 -2.46
N VAL A 129 -1.87 -6.26 -1.62
CA VAL A 129 -0.43 -6.22 -1.31
C VAL A 129 0.19 -7.51 -1.81
N ILE A 130 1.21 -7.38 -2.66
CA ILE A 130 1.98 -8.49 -3.18
C ILE A 130 3.12 -8.77 -2.20
N LEU A 131 3.16 -9.98 -1.69
CA LEU A 131 4.19 -10.49 -0.80
C LEU A 131 5.01 -11.55 -1.52
N VAL A 132 6.28 -11.63 -1.20
CA VAL A 132 7.24 -12.57 -1.75
C VAL A 132 7.94 -13.30 -0.61
N ASP A 133 8.06 -14.60 -0.73
CA ASP A 133 8.83 -15.44 0.18
C ASP A 133 10.31 -15.44 -0.22
N PRO A 134 11.19 -14.81 0.55
CA PRO A 134 12.60 -14.70 0.21
C PRO A 134 13.37 -16.03 0.34
N ALA A 135 12.82 -17.01 1.05
CA ALA A 135 13.45 -18.33 1.25
C ALA A 135 12.96 -19.37 0.25
N HIS A 136 12.10 -18.99 -0.70
CA HIS A 136 11.55 -19.94 -1.67
C HIS A 136 12.51 -20.10 -2.88
N PRO A 137 12.97 -21.32 -3.23
CA PRO A 137 13.93 -21.53 -4.32
C PRO A 137 13.49 -20.95 -5.67
N ALA A 138 12.18 -21.01 -5.97
CA ALA A 138 11.66 -20.42 -7.21
C ALA A 138 11.76 -18.88 -7.25
N ILE A 139 11.93 -18.22 -6.11
CA ILE A 139 12.14 -16.78 -6.03
C ILE A 139 13.63 -16.45 -6.11
N GLU A 140 14.47 -17.21 -5.42
CA GLU A 140 15.92 -17.04 -5.48
C GLU A 140 16.48 -17.25 -6.90
N ALA A 141 15.90 -18.19 -7.65
CA ALA A 141 16.25 -18.46 -9.03
C ALA A 141 15.61 -17.53 -10.07
N ASP A 142 14.84 -16.53 -9.64
CA ASP A 142 14.18 -15.60 -10.56
C ASP A 142 14.95 -14.29 -10.68
N ASP A 143 15.61 -14.05 -11.82
CA ASP A 143 16.42 -12.86 -12.09
C ASP A 143 15.70 -11.53 -11.81
N ASP A 144 14.36 -11.48 -12.02
CA ASP A 144 13.55 -10.28 -11.77
C ASP A 144 13.23 -10.08 -10.29
N LEU A 145 13.27 -11.14 -9.46
CA LEU A 145 12.81 -11.12 -8.06
C LEU A 145 13.91 -11.45 -7.05
N ALA A 146 15.02 -12.03 -7.46
CA ALA A 146 16.11 -12.45 -6.56
C ALA A 146 16.60 -11.31 -5.65
N TRP A 147 16.61 -10.08 -6.14
CA TRP A 147 17.02 -8.90 -5.37
C TRP A 147 16.24 -8.73 -4.07
N ILE A 148 14.98 -9.22 -3.99
CA ILE A 148 14.17 -9.08 -2.79
C ILE A 148 14.61 -10.04 -1.68
N CYS A 149 15.43 -11.04 -2.01
CA CYS A 149 15.97 -12.02 -1.06
C CYS A 149 17.11 -11.45 -0.20
N ASP A 150 17.68 -10.31 -0.57
CA ASP A 150 18.73 -9.65 0.20
C ASP A 150 18.20 -9.10 1.52
N ASP A 151 18.99 -9.18 2.58
CA ASP A 151 18.59 -8.74 3.93
C ASP A 151 18.26 -7.25 4.02
N ASP A 152 18.81 -6.44 3.14
CA ASP A 152 18.47 -5.01 3.01
C ASP A 152 17.00 -4.77 2.68
N HIS A 153 16.30 -5.76 2.16
CA HIS A 153 14.88 -5.68 1.85
C HIS A 153 13.96 -6.21 2.96
N LYS A 154 14.51 -6.67 4.08
CA LYS A 154 13.73 -7.06 5.25
C LYS A 154 13.02 -5.84 5.86
N GLY A 155 11.71 -5.96 6.10
CA GLY A 155 10.91 -4.89 6.70
C GLY A 155 10.74 -3.63 5.84
N ARG A 156 10.91 -3.70 4.52
CA ARG A 156 10.89 -2.57 3.59
C ARG A 156 9.59 -1.73 3.64
N ALA A 157 8.45 -2.33 3.96
CA ALA A 157 7.18 -1.62 4.14
C ALA A 157 7.26 -0.61 5.29
N PHE A 158 7.85 -1.00 6.42
CA PHE A 158 7.99 -0.13 7.59
C PHE A 158 8.99 1.01 7.37
N ARG A 159 10.07 0.73 6.65
CA ARG A 159 11.10 1.72 6.30
C ARG A 159 10.68 2.65 5.15
N GLY A 160 9.52 2.41 4.51
CA GLY A 160 9.02 3.24 3.42
C GLY A 160 9.81 3.07 2.12
N LEU A 161 10.31 1.87 1.84
CA LEU A 161 11.05 1.53 0.62
C LEU A 161 10.16 0.99 -0.51
N THR A 162 8.88 0.75 -0.23
CA THR A 162 7.89 0.44 -1.25
C THR A 162 7.54 1.68 -2.08
N SER A 163 6.91 1.47 -3.23
CA SER A 163 6.41 2.57 -4.07
C SER A 163 5.51 3.55 -3.33
N ALA A 164 4.60 3.04 -2.47
CA ALA A 164 3.75 3.88 -1.62
C ALA A 164 4.55 4.60 -0.54
N GLY A 165 5.55 3.94 0.02
CA GLY A 165 6.45 4.51 1.02
C GLY A 165 7.30 5.65 0.47
N THR A 166 7.95 5.46 -0.68
CA THR A 166 8.75 6.50 -1.38
C THR A 166 7.92 7.72 -1.75
N LYS A 167 6.67 7.49 -2.23
CA LYS A 167 5.74 8.58 -2.50
C LYS A 167 5.42 9.36 -1.22
N GLY A 168 5.11 8.67 -0.13
CA GLY A 168 4.78 9.29 1.17
C GLY A 168 5.95 10.04 1.81
N ARG A 169 7.19 9.68 1.48
CA ARG A 169 8.42 10.36 1.91
C ARG A 169 8.80 11.55 1.02
N GLY A 170 8.00 11.86 -0.02
CA GLY A 170 8.27 12.96 -0.94
C GLY A 170 9.42 12.72 -1.92
N GLN A 171 9.94 11.49 -2.01
CA GLN A 171 11.13 11.18 -2.83
C GLN A 171 10.87 11.07 -4.33
N ARG A 172 9.60 11.07 -4.75
CA ARG A 172 9.22 11.06 -6.17
C ARG A 172 9.14 12.43 -6.80
N THR A 173 9.00 13.47 -6.00
CA THR A 173 8.95 14.85 -6.47
C THR A 173 10.36 15.28 -6.86
N ARG A 174 10.51 15.81 -8.06
CA ARG A 174 11.78 16.33 -8.61
C ARG A 174 11.65 17.83 -8.81
N GLY A 175 12.79 18.54 -8.95
CA GLY A 175 12.83 19.97 -9.17
C GLY A 175 13.10 20.75 -7.88
N GLN A 176 12.82 22.06 -7.92
CA GLN A 176 13.00 22.96 -6.78
C GLN A 176 11.87 22.79 -5.75
N GLY A 177 12.18 22.94 -4.47
CA GLY A 177 11.27 22.80 -3.33
C GLY A 177 11.36 21.48 -2.55
N PRO A 178 11.49 20.29 -3.20
CA PRO A 178 11.60 19.03 -2.47
C PRO A 178 13.02 18.65 -2.04
N GLU A 179 13.99 19.51 -2.11
CA GLU A 179 15.39 19.27 -1.73
C GLU A 179 15.51 18.81 -0.26
N GLN A 180 14.64 19.30 0.59
CA GLN A 180 14.59 18.97 2.01
C GLN A 180 14.20 17.51 2.28
N THR A 181 13.64 16.82 1.29
CA THR A 181 13.19 15.42 1.42
C THR A 181 14.14 14.43 0.75
N ARG A 182 15.23 14.91 0.12
CA ARG A 182 16.18 14.09 -0.61
C ARG A 182 17.58 14.19 -0.02
N PRO A 183 18.30 13.07 0.12
CA PRO A 183 17.89 11.67 -0.13
C PRO A 183 16.85 11.16 0.87
N SER A 184 16.71 11.79 2.03
CA SER A 184 15.66 11.54 3.04
C SER A 184 15.48 12.74 3.94
N VAL A 185 14.38 12.82 4.67
CA VAL A 185 14.13 13.90 5.64
C VAL A 185 15.22 13.96 6.72
N GLY A 186 15.76 12.81 7.12
CA GLY A 186 16.82 12.72 8.12
C GLY A 186 18.20 13.17 7.63
N SER A 187 18.44 13.19 6.31
CA SER A 187 19.75 13.59 5.76
C SER A 187 20.01 15.10 5.77
N SER A 188 19.00 15.90 6.04
CA SER A 188 19.10 17.37 6.08
C SER A 188 19.17 17.95 7.49
N ASP A 189 19.66 17.20 8.47
CA ASP A 189 19.73 17.58 9.89
C ASP A 189 18.43 18.13 10.51
N ARG A 190 17.33 18.00 9.79
CA ARG A 190 16.00 18.30 10.30
C ARG A 190 15.45 17.06 11.00
N GLN A 191 15.95 16.78 12.18
CA GLN A 191 15.27 15.89 13.11
C GLN A 191 13.86 16.43 13.29
N GLY A 192 12.86 15.60 12.95
CA GLY A 192 11.47 16.01 12.95
C GLY A 192 11.07 16.61 14.29
N GLN A 193 10.86 17.90 14.28
CA GLN A 193 10.17 18.62 15.36
C GLN A 193 8.68 18.35 15.33
#